data_446e6c6e39bdf29b944d957fd74a7732
#
_entry.id   446e6c6e39bdf29b944d957fd74a7732
#
_cell.length_a   1.000
_cell.length_b   1.000
_cell.length_c   1.000
_cell.angle_alpha   90.00
_cell.angle_beta   90.00
_cell.angle_gamma   90.00
#
_symmetry.space_group_name_H-M   'P 1'
#
loop_
_entity.id
_entity.type
_entity.pdbx_description
1 polymer ?
#
loop_
_entity_poly.entity_id
_entity_poly.type
_entity_poly.pdbx_seq_one_letter_code
_entity_poly.pdbx_strand_id
1 'polypeptide(L)'
;MQQMGLIDVQQLDSRILVDLKYASCDNFAKTNMYGSIGKAYLEPGFARRIAKAQALLSRSKPGFHLLIYDAARPLSVQKYMYSLVADTPLKVYVANGKRGGRHNYGVAVDLTIANAQGQPIDMGTSFDHFGIEAHVGREVFLSRKGLISAEAVRNRALLKRIMEQVGLRPYKREWWHYEERISMKEVRMRYRLLDF
;
A
#
# COMPACT_ATOMS: atom_id res chain seq x y z
N MET A 1 9.64 -7.75 -14.78
CA MET A 1 8.87 -6.57 -14.40
C MET A 1 9.15 -5.35 -15.27
N GLN A 2 10.40 -4.95 -15.45
CA GLN A 2 10.74 -3.86 -16.39
C GLN A 2 10.31 -4.18 -17.83
N GLN A 3 10.47 -5.41 -18.30
CA GLN A 3 9.95 -5.86 -19.61
C GLN A 3 8.42 -5.77 -19.74
N MET A 4 7.69 -5.66 -18.63
CA MET A 4 6.24 -5.40 -18.58
C MET A 4 5.91 -3.92 -18.53
N GLY A 5 6.90 -3.02 -18.66
CA GLY A 5 6.74 -1.57 -18.60
C GLY A 5 6.58 -0.99 -17.19
N LEU A 6 6.81 -1.78 -16.14
CA LEU A 6 6.76 -1.29 -14.76
C LEU A 6 8.05 -0.57 -14.37
N ILE A 7 7.95 0.43 -13.51
CA ILE A 7 9.07 1.22 -13.01
C ILE A 7 9.32 0.86 -11.53
N ASP A 8 10.57 0.61 -11.19
CA ASP A 8 11.04 0.57 -9.80
C ASP A 8 11.01 2.01 -9.24
N VAL A 9 10.21 2.22 -8.21
CA VAL A 9 9.97 3.57 -7.66
C VAL A 9 11.23 4.24 -7.13
N GLN A 10 12.22 3.46 -6.66
CA GLN A 10 13.49 3.99 -6.15
C GLN A 10 14.37 4.57 -7.28
N GLN A 11 14.13 4.21 -8.54
CA GLN A 11 14.77 4.86 -9.69
C GLN A 11 14.26 6.29 -9.93
N LEU A 12 13.04 6.61 -9.48
CA LEU A 12 12.44 7.95 -9.58
C LEU A 12 12.78 8.83 -8.37
N ASP A 13 12.86 8.23 -7.19
CA ASP A 13 13.25 8.92 -5.96
C ASP A 13 13.87 7.92 -4.97
N SER A 14 15.19 7.98 -4.81
CA SER A 14 15.94 7.06 -3.94
C SER A 14 15.65 7.22 -2.44
N ARG A 15 14.95 8.28 -2.05
CA ARG A 15 14.51 8.50 -0.65
C ARG A 15 13.32 7.61 -0.28
N ILE A 16 12.61 7.03 -1.24
CA ILE A 16 11.54 6.06 -0.98
C ILE A 16 12.17 4.78 -0.45
N LEU A 17 11.74 4.35 0.73
CA LEU A 17 12.16 3.10 1.33
C LEU A 17 11.23 1.96 0.90
N VAL A 18 11.75 0.73 0.88
CA VAL A 18 11.01 -0.46 0.46
C VAL A 18 11.25 -1.59 1.46
N ASP A 19 10.16 -2.10 2.03
CA ASP A 19 10.10 -3.26 2.92
C ASP A 19 8.90 -4.12 2.50
N LEU A 20 9.02 -4.86 1.39
CA LEU A 20 7.93 -5.66 0.84
C LEU A 20 7.56 -6.77 1.82
N LYS A 21 6.47 -6.60 2.55
CA LYS A 21 6.02 -7.53 3.60
C LYS A 21 5.75 -8.94 3.07
N TYR A 22 5.29 -9.04 1.83
CA TYR A 22 5.03 -10.33 1.19
C TYR A 22 6.28 -11.02 0.62
N ALA A 23 7.44 -10.34 0.66
CA ALA A 23 8.76 -10.92 0.38
C ALA A 23 9.45 -11.50 1.63
N SER A 24 8.77 -11.52 2.77
CA SER A 24 9.23 -12.09 4.05
C SER A 24 8.11 -12.86 4.72
N CYS A 25 8.32 -13.33 5.96
CA CYS A 25 7.27 -13.92 6.80
C CYS A 25 6.52 -12.88 7.66
N ASP A 26 6.84 -11.58 7.54
CA ASP A 26 6.18 -10.49 8.28
C ASP A 26 4.91 -10.00 7.57
N ASN A 27 3.94 -10.92 7.41
CA ASN A 27 2.64 -10.68 6.80
C ASN A 27 1.59 -11.65 7.38
N PHE A 28 0.32 -11.48 7.01
CA PHE A 28 -0.78 -12.29 7.53
C PHE A 28 -0.66 -13.80 7.25
N ALA A 29 0.00 -14.18 6.14
CA ALA A 29 0.17 -15.58 5.72
C ALA A 29 1.40 -16.25 6.36
N LYS A 30 2.26 -15.48 7.08
CA LYS A 30 3.50 -15.95 7.72
C LYS A 30 4.44 -16.69 6.77
N THR A 31 4.43 -16.30 5.49
CA THR A 31 5.28 -16.93 4.46
C THR A 31 5.72 -15.92 3.40
N ASN A 32 6.90 -16.16 2.82
CA ASN A 32 7.35 -15.39 1.66
C ASN A 32 6.55 -15.82 0.41
N MET A 33 5.70 -14.92 -0.07
CA MET A 33 4.87 -15.14 -1.27
C MET A 33 5.49 -14.53 -2.54
N TYR A 34 6.48 -13.66 -2.38
CA TYR A 34 7.10 -12.91 -3.48
C TYR A 34 8.39 -13.55 -4.00
N GLY A 35 8.91 -14.60 -3.33
CA GLY A 35 10.18 -15.23 -3.73
C GLY A 35 11.32 -14.23 -3.72
N SER A 36 11.92 -13.98 -4.88
CA SER A 36 13.04 -13.05 -5.07
C SER A 36 12.64 -11.62 -5.42
N ILE A 37 11.35 -11.27 -5.43
CA ILE A 37 10.89 -9.91 -5.70
C ILE A 37 11.25 -9.01 -4.50
N GLY A 38 12.27 -8.18 -4.63
CA GLY A 38 12.75 -7.28 -3.58
C GLY A 38 12.60 -5.79 -3.90
N LYS A 39 11.93 -5.44 -5.01
CA LYS A 39 11.77 -4.06 -5.47
C LYS A 39 10.30 -3.69 -5.64
N ALA A 40 9.96 -2.46 -5.35
CA ALA A 40 8.61 -1.92 -5.49
C ALA A 40 8.39 -1.42 -6.93
N TYR A 41 7.78 -2.24 -7.76
CA TYR A 41 7.42 -1.91 -9.13
C TYR A 41 5.99 -1.39 -9.21
N LEU A 42 5.77 -0.35 -10.02
CA LEU A 42 4.44 0.24 -10.24
C LEU A 42 4.28 0.63 -11.72
N GLU A 43 3.03 0.85 -12.13
CA GLU A 43 2.71 1.45 -13.43
C GLU A 43 3.40 2.83 -13.53
N PRO A 44 3.95 3.23 -14.71
CA PRO A 44 4.77 4.43 -14.84
C PRO A 44 4.11 5.72 -14.35
N GLY A 45 2.84 5.94 -14.66
CA GLY A 45 2.08 7.11 -14.21
C GLY A 45 1.84 7.10 -12.71
N PHE A 46 1.55 5.92 -12.15
CA PHE A 46 1.35 5.73 -10.72
C PHE A 46 2.67 5.89 -9.96
N ALA A 47 3.78 5.31 -10.45
CA ALA A 47 5.12 5.45 -9.86
C ALA A 47 5.56 6.92 -9.76
N ARG A 48 5.32 7.72 -10.81
CA ARG A 48 5.61 9.17 -10.78
C ARG A 48 4.80 9.92 -9.72
N ARG A 49 3.54 9.51 -9.45
CA ARG A 49 2.74 10.09 -8.36
C ARG A 49 3.33 9.74 -6.99
N ILE A 50 3.84 8.54 -6.80
CA ILE A 50 4.51 8.14 -5.55
C ILE A 50 5.80 8.94 -5.32
N ALA A 51 6.62 9.13 -6.36
CA ALA A 51 7.81 10.00 -6.27
C ALA A 51 7.41 11.47 -5.94
N LYS A 52 6.34 12.00 -6.55
CA LYS A 52 5.80 13.32 -6.19
C LYS A 52 5.30 13.36 -4.75
N ALA A 53 4.67 12.31 -4.25
CA ALA A 53 4.23 12.20 -2.85
C ALA A 53 5.42 12.24 -1.89
N GLN A 54 6.53 11.53 -2.20
CA GLN A 54 7.78 11.62 -1.43
C GLN A 54 8.33 13.04 -1.42
N ALA A 55 8.35 13.73 -2.55
CA ALA A 55 8.81 15.11 -2.62
C ALA A 55 7.96 16.07 -1.76
N LEU A 56 6.63 15.88 -1.73
CA LEU A 56 5.72 16.64 -0.86
C LEU A 56 5.95 16.33 0.62
N LEU A 57 6.14 15.06 0.97
CA LEU A 57 6.46 14.64 2.33
C LEU A 57 7.77 15.28 2.80
N SER A 58 8.83 15.22 1.99
CA SER A 58 10.13 15.80 2.33
C SER A 58 10.10 17.32 2.54
N ARG A 59 9.19 18.03 1.87
CA ARG A 59 8.98 19.48 2.09
C ARG A 59 8.26 19.77 3.40
N SER A 60 7.27 18.95 3.76
CA SER A 60 6.45 19.15 4.96
C SER A 60 7.10 18.58 6.23
N LYS A 61 7.93 17.57 6.08
CA LYS A 61 8.64 16.84 7.15
C LYS A 61 10.03 16.43 6.62
N PRO A 62 11.04 17.32 6.68
CA PRO A 62 12.41 16.97 6.29
C PRO A 62 12.93 15.75 7.04
N GLY A 63 13.62 14.85 6.34
CA GLY A 63 14.12 13.59 6.89
C GLY A 63 13.10 12.46 6.98
N PHE A 64 11.81 12.69 6.59
CA PHE A 64 10.81 11.62 6.57
C PHE A 64 10.71 11.00 5.17
N HIS A 65 10.38 9.71 5.15
CA HIS A 65 10.35 8.87 3.96
C HIS A 65 9.02 8.16 3.81
N LEU A 66 8.55 7.95 2.59
CA LEU A 66 7.56 6.92 2.32
C LEU A 66 8.24 5.56 2.41
N LEU A 67 7.61 4.61 3.09
CA LEU A 67 8.07 3.23 3.22
C LEU A 67 7.01 2.31 2.62
N ILE A 68 7.34 1.65 1.51
CA ILE A 68 6.42 0.81 0.74
C ILE A 68 6.44 -0.62 1.29
N TYR A 69 5.24 -1.13 1.62
CA TYR A 69 4.99 -2.49 2.09
C TYR A 69 4.51 -3.43 0.99
N ASP A 70 3.79 -2.91 -0.03
CA ASP A 70 3.37 -3.65 -1.21
C ASP A 70 3.18 -2.74 -2.42
N ALA A 71 3.39 -3.28 -3.63
CA ALA A 71 3.30 -2.55 -4.89
C ALA A 71 2.60 -3.40 -5.97
N ALA A 72 3.21 -3.55 -7.16
CA ALA A 72 2.68 -4.46 -8.18
C ALA A 72 2.79 -5.91 -7.70
N ARG A 73 1.65 -6.59 -7.61
CA ARG A 73 1.50 -7.96 -7.11
C ARG A 73 1.16 -8.90 -8.26
N PRO A 74 1.88 -10.03 -8.43
CA PRO A 74 1.49 -11.05 -9.40
C PRO A 74 0.08 -11.59 -9.14
N LEU A 75 -0.65 -11.92 -10.20
CA LEU A 75 -1.99 -12.51 -10.06
C LEU A 75 -1.95 -13.88 -9.39
N SER A 76 -0.91 -14.66 -9.66
CA SER A 76 -0.62 -15.95 -8.98
C SER A 76 -0.54 -15.79 -7.47
N VAL A 77 0.17 -14.77 -6.98
CA VAL A 77 0.24 -14.43 -5.54
C VAL A 77 -1.13 -14.02 -5.01
N GLN A 78 -1.88 -13.21 -5.74
CA GLN A 78 -3.23 -12.81 -5.34
C GLN A 78 -4.18 -14.02 -5.20
N LYS A 79 -4.10 -14.98 -6.12
CA LYS A 79 -4.87 -16.24 -6.04
C LYS A 79 -4.52 -17.03 -4.80
N TYR A 80 -3.22 -17.16 -4.50
CA TYR A 80 -2.73 -17.84 -3.30
C TYR A 80 -3.22 -17.13 -2.03
N MET A 81 -3.05 -15.80 -1.91
CA MET A 81 -3.58 -15.02 -0.78
C MET A 81 -5.07 -15.24 -0.56
N TYR A 82 -5.84 -15.21 -1.65
CA TYR A 82 -7.30 -15.42 -1.56
C TYR A 82 -7.63 -16.85 -1.09
N SER A 83 -6.92 -17.87 -1.56
CA SER A 83 -7.15 -19.26 -1.12
C SER A 83 -6.96 -19.47 0.38
N LEU A 84 -6.05 -18.70 1.01
CA LEU A 84 -5.81 -18.77 2.45
C LEU A 84 -6.99 -18.23 3.30
N VAL A 85 -7.82 -17.37 2.72
CA VAL A 85 -8.90 -16.68 3.45
C VAL A 85 -10.30 -16.95 2.89
N ALA A 86 -10.43 -17.70 1.80
CA ALA A 86 -11.69 -17.90 1.06
C ALA A 86 -12.84 -18.40 1.93
N ASP A 87 -12.55 -19.28 2.87
CA ASP A 87 -13.52 -19.90 3.78
C ASP A 87 -13.52 -19.24 5.18
N THR A 88 -12.94 -18.04 5.30
CA THR A 88 -12.87 -17.29 6.56
C THR A 88 -13.59 -15.94 6.45
N PRO A 89 -13.92 -15.27 7.56
CA PRO A 89 -14.42 -13.88 7.55
C PRO A 89 -13.44 -12.89 6.91
N LEU A 90 -12.15 -13.22 6.85
CA LEU A 90 -11.09 -12.36 6.29
C LEU A 90 -11.16 -12.20 4.77
N LYS A 91 -11.93 -13.03 4.06
CA LYS A 91 -12.12 -12.94 2.59
C LYS A 91 -12.58 -11.56 2.10
N VAL A 92 -13.16 -10.74 2.97
CA VAL A 92 -13.63 -9.40 2.63
C VAL A 92 -12.49 -8.38 2.51
N TYR A 93 -11.29 -8.72 3.00
CA TYR A 93 -10.08 -7.90 2.92
C TYR A 93 -9.17 -8.27 1.75
N VAL A 94 -9.34 -9.45 1.16
CA VAL A 94 -8.48 -9.94 0.08
C VAL A 94 -9.27 -10.02 -1.23
N ALA A 95 -8.82 -9.31 -2.26
CA ALA A 95 -9.48 -9.33 -3.57
C ALA A 95 -9.49 -10.74 -4.16
N ASN A 96 -10.63 -11.12 -4.77
CA ASN A 96 -10.75 -12.40 -5.46
C ASN A 96 -9.77 -12.48 -6.64
N GLY A 97 -8.92 -13.49 -6.68
CA GLY A 97 -7.88 -13.69 -7.69
C GLY A 97 -8.37 -14.01 -9.11
N LYS A 98 -9.71 -14.10 -9.38
CA LYS A 98 -10.22 -14.39 -10.74
C LYS A 98 -9.86 -13.29 -11.75
N ARG A 99 -9.98 -12.01 -11.34
CA ARG A 99 -9.72 -10.84 -12.19
C ARG A 99 -8.69 -9.89 -11.56
N GLY A 100 -8.11 -10.25 -10.42
CA GLY A 100 -7.20 -9.43 -9.66
C GLY A 100 -7.82 -8.16 -9.03
N GLY A 101 -7.10 -7.60 -8.06
CA GLY A 101 -7.30 -6.27 -7.50
C GLY A 101 -6.37 -5.23 -8.16
N ARG A 102 -6.32 -4.02 -7.62
CA ARG A 102 -5.56 -2.90 -8.21
C ARG A 102 -4.04 -3.11 -8.17
N HIS A 103 -3.52 -3.80 -7.16
CA HIS A 103 -2.09 -4.21 -7.11
C HIS A 103 -1.70 -5.06 -8.32
N ASN A 104 -2.63 -5.91 -8.81
CA ASN A 104 -2.39 -6.76 -9.97
C ASN A 104 -2.38 -6.00 -11.31
N TYR A 105 -2.54 -4.68 -11.27
CA TYR A 105 -2.40 -3.76 -12.42
C TYR A 105 -1.32 -2.70 -12.17
N GLY A 106 -0.62 -2.76 -11.02
CA GLY A 106 0.40 -1.80 -10.64
C GLY A 106 -0.10 -0.40 -10.31
N VAL A 107 -1.41 -0.25 -9.97
CA VAL A 107 -2.08 1.04 -9.70
C VAL A 107 -2.68 1.11 -8.30
N ALA A 108 -2.06 0.40 -7.38
CA ALA A 108 -2.22 0.53 -5.93
C ALA A 108 -0.88 0.32 -5.23
N VAL A 109 -0.77 0.86 -4.03
CA VAL A 109 0.39 0.76 -3.17
C VAL A 109 -0.05 0.67 -1.72
N ASP A 110 0.59 -0.21 -0.94
CA ASP A 110 0.50 -0.23 0.50
C ASP A 110 1.77 0.41 1.07
N LEU A 111 1.62 1.40 1.93
CA LEU A 111 2.75 2.17 2.43
C LEU A 111 2.47 2.85 3.77
N THR A 112 3.55 3.26 4.43
CA THR A 112 3.53 4.09 5.62
C THR A 112 4.52 5.25 5.47
N ILE A 113 4.68 6.03 6.53
CA ILE A 113 5.73 7.02 6.69
C ILE A 113 6.78 6.46 7.65
N ALA A 114 8.06 6.61 7.30
CA ALA A 114 9.19 6.33 8.17
C ALA A 114 9.90 7.62 8.57
N ASN A 115 10.53 7.61 9.76
CA ASN A 115 11.39 8.69 10.26
C ASN A 115 12.76 8.70 9.55
N ALA A 116 13.63 9.62 9.95
CA ALA A 116 14.99 9.77 9.39
C ALA A 116 15.89 8.54 9.61
N GLN A 117 15.56 7.68 10.56
CA GLN A 117 16.24 6.40 10.83
C GLN A 117 15.65 5.23 10.05
N GLY A 118 14.66 5.49 9.19
CA GLY A 118 13.97 4.47 8.39
C GLY A 118 12.93 3.66 9.18
N GLN A 119 12.63 4.04 10.43
CA GLN A 119 11.66 3.33 11.26
C GLN A 119 10.25 3.84 10.98
N PRO A 120 9.25 2.95 10.79
CA PRO A 120 7.86 3.35 10.59
C PRO A 120 7.35 4.12 11.82
N ILE A 121 6.62 5.22 11.57
CA ILE A 121 5.97 5.98 12.64
C ILE A 121 4.66 5.31 13.06
N ASP A 122 4.18 5.64 14.27
CA ASP A 122 2.93 5.08 14.80
C ASP A 122 1.74 5.40 13.89
N MET A 123 1.08 4.38 13.38
CA MET A 123 -0.17 4.46 12.62
C MET A 123 -1.35 3.83 13.38
N GLY A 124 -1.15 3.42 14.65
CA GLY A 124 -2.17 2.87 15.53
C GLY A 124 -2.46 1.38 15.34
N THR A 125 -2.05 0.79 14.21
CA THR A 125 -2.08 -0.66 13.96
C THR A 125 -0.90 -1.06 13.11
N SER A 126 -0.55 -2.35 13.14
CA SER A 126 0.36 -2.94 12.16
C SER A 126 -0.25 -2.96 10.76
N PHE A 127 0.58 -3.19 9.75
CA PHE A 127 0.17 -3.63 8.42
C PHE A 127 -0.61 -4.95 8.51
N ASP A 128 -1.54 -5.20 7.60
CA ASP A 128 -2.42 -6.39 7.60
C ASP A 128 -3.27 -6.57 8.88
N HIS A 129 -3.54 -5.50 9.63
CA HIS A 129 -4.48 -5.55 10.74
C HIS A 129 -5.93 -5.58 10.22
N PHE A 130 -6.58 -6.74 10.31
CA PHE A 130 -7.95 -6.98 9.83
C PHE A 130 -9.01 -6.61 10.88
N GLY A 131 -8.93 -5.39 11.40
CA GLY A 131 -9.84 -4.86 12.41
C GLY A 131 -10.34 -3.46 12.07
N ILE A 132 -11.35 -3.01 12.81
CA ILE A 132 -11.95 -1.68 12.65
C ILE A 132 -10.92 -0.56 12.89
N GLU A 133 -9.89 -0.84 13.68
CA GLU A 133 -8.80 0.07 14.01
C GLU A 133 -7.99 0.49 12.78
N ALA A 134 -7.98 -0.35 11.73
CA ALA A 134 -7.33 -0.01 10.44
C ALA A 134 -8.20 0.87 9.53
N HIS A 135 -9.49 1.07 9.84
CA HIS A 135 -10.43 1.76 8.96
C HIS A 135 -10.15 3.26 8.87
N VAL A 136 -10.26 3.80 7.66
CA VAL A 136 -10.13 5.21 7.33
C VAL A 136 -11.45 5.95 7.55
N GLY A 137 -11.36 7.19 8.06
CA GLY A 137 -12.52 8.06 8.32
C GLY A 137 -13.16 7.83 9.69
N ARG A 138 -12.56 6.99 10.54
CA ARG A 138 -13.01 6.73 11.92
C ARG A 138 -11.95 7.09 12.97
N GLU A 139 -10.84 7.69 12.58
CA GLU A 139 -9.66 7.89 13.41
C GLU A 139 -9.97 8.64 14.71
N VAL A 140 -10.77 9.72 14.64
CA VAL A 140 -11.16 10.49 15.83
C VAL A 140 -12.01 9.64 16.78
N PHE A 141 -12.95 8.85 16.25
CA PHE A 141 -13.79 7.95 17.07
C PHE A 141 -12.92 6.87 17.73
N LEU A 142 -12.03 6.24 16.97
CA LEU A 142 -11.13 5.19 17.46
C LEU A 142 -10.20 5.73 18.56
N SER A 143 -9.67 6.93 18.39
CA SER A 143 -8.82 7.58 19.39
C SER A 143 -9.60 7.93 20.67
N ARG A 144 -10.83 8.44 20.55
CA ARG A 144 -11.70 8.69 21.73
C ARG A 144 -12.04 7.41 22.51
N LYS A 145 -12.04 6.26 21.84
CA LYS A 145 -12.22 4.93 22.46
C LYS A 145 -10.92 4.32 22.98
N GLY A 146 -9.78 5.01 22.84
CA GLY A 146 -8.46 4.50 23.24
C GLY A 146 -7.93 3.36 22.38
N LEU A 147 -8.53 3.13 21.19
CA LEU A 147 -8.14 2.04 20.28
C LEU A 147 -6.92 2.39 19.41
N ILE A 148 -6.71 3.67 19.14
CA ILE A 148 -5.48 4.19 18.50
C ILE A 148 -5.03 5.47 19.22
N SER A 149 -3.75 5.79 19.14
CA SER A 149 -3.17 6.98 19.76
C SER A 149 -3.60 8.27 19.03
N ALA A 150 -3.58 9.41 19.72
CA ALA A 150 -3.75 10.72 19.08
C ALA A 150 -2.61 11.02 18.07
N GLU A 151 -1.44 10.44 18.27
CA GLU A 151 -0.32 10.52 17.33
C GLU A 151 -0.65 9.77 16.03
N ALA A 152 -1.15 8.55 16.12
CA ALA A 152 -1.60 7.76 14.96
C ALA A 152 -2.64 8.51 14.13
N VAL A 153 -3.59 9.23 14.77
CA VAL A 153 -4.57 10.08 14.06
C VAL A 153 -3.86 11.16 13.24
N ARG A 154 -2.88 11.86 13.82
CA ARG A 154 -2.10 12.90 13.12
C ARG A 154 -1.28 12.32 11.97
N ASN A 155 -0.65 11.17 12.19
CA ASN A 155 0.21 10.51 11.20
C ASN A 155 -0.60 9.99 10.01
N ARG A 156 -1.77 9.35 10.25
CA ARG A 156 -2.70 8.95 9.18
C ARG A 156 -3.22 10.15 8.41
N ALA A 157 -3.55 11.25 9.09
CA ALA A 157 -4.00 12.48 8.43
C ALA A 157 -2.90 13.09 7.54
N LEU A 158 -1.64 13.05 7.97
CA LEU A 158 -0.50 13.48 7.15
C LEU A 158 -0.36 12.59 5.90
N LEU A 159 -0.32 11.27 6.07
CA LEU A 159 -0.20 10.33 4.96
C LEU A 159 -1.32 10.52 3.95
N LYS A 160 -2.58 10.54 4.43
CA LYS A 160 -3.76 10.74 3.59
C LYS A 160 -3.67 12.04 2.80
N ARG A 161 -3.34 13.16 3.46
CA ARG A 161 -3.18 14.46 2.80
C ARG A 161 -2.15 14.43 1.67
N ILE A 162 -0.96 13.85 1.93
CA ILE A 162 0.11 13.74 0.93
C ILE A 162 -0.36 12.92 -0.28
N MET A 163 -1.00 11.77 -0.05
CA MET A 163 -1.46 10.88 -1.11
C MET A 163 -2.62 11.50 -1.92
N GLU A 164 -3.53 12.21 -1.27
CA GLU A 164 -4.64 12.91 -1.94
C GLU A 164 -4.14 14.07 -2.82
N GLN A 165 -3.07 14.77 -2.41
CA GLN A 165 -2.44 15.84 -3.22
C GLN A 165 -1.85 15.34 -4.54
N VAL A 166 -1.53 14.05 -4.65
CA VAL A 166 -1.07 13.43 -5.89
C VAL A 166 -2.17 12.68 -6.64
N GLY A 167 -3.44 12.89 -6.25
CA GLY A 167 -4.62 12.36 -6.93
C GLY A 167 -4.96 10.91 -6.58
N LEU A 168 -4.41 10.36 -5.49
CA LEU A 168 -4.74 9.04 -5.00
C LEU A 168 -5.83 9.12 -3.92
N ARG A 169 -6.45 7.99 -3.61
CA ARG A 169 -7.42 7.88 -2.52
C ARG A 169 -7.10 6.69 -1.62
N PRO A 170 -7.39 6.78 -0.30
CA PRO A 170 -7.26 5.62 0.58
C PRO A 170 -8.39 4.62 0.33
N TYR A 171 -8.13 3.35 0.61
CA TYR A 171 -9.17 2.34 0.75
C TYR A 171 -9.80 2.41 2.14
N LYS A 172 -11.12 2.25 2.22
CA LYS A 172 -11.88 2.52 3.48
C LYS A 172 -11.51 1.62 4.66
N ARG A 173 -11.00 0.42 4.43
CA ARG A 173 -10.71 -0.57 5.47
C ARG A 173 -9.24 -0.68 5.86
N GLU A 174 -8.34 0.04 5.15
CA GLU A 174 -6.90 -0.12 5.25
C GLU A 174 -6.23 1.25 5.14
N TRP A 175 -5.70 1.76 6.25
CA TRP A 175 -5.06 3.08 6.29
C TRP A 175 -3.79 3.14 5.43
N TRP A 176 -3.16 2.01 5.15
CA TRP A 176 -1.94 1.91 4.34
C TRP A 176 -2.21 1.86 2.83
N HIS A 177 -3.41 1.44 2.39
CA HIS A 177 -3.73 1.19 0.98
C HIS A 177 -4.20 2.46 0.26
N TYR A 178 -3.45 2.82 -0.80
CA TYR A 178 -3.79 3.94 -1.69
C TYR A 178 -3.87 3.50 -3.13
N GLU A 179 -4.86 4.02 -3.85
CA GLU A 179 -5.21 3.60 -5.20
C GLU A 179 -5.65 4.77 -6.10
N GLU A 180 -5.70 4.55 -7.42
CA GLU A 180 -6.27 5.53 -8.34
C GLU A 180 -7.77 5.77 -8.11
N ARG A 181 -8.21 7.02 -8.35
CA ARG A 181 -9.63 7.45 -8.20
C ARG A 181 -10.50 7.06 -9.40
N ILE A 182 -10.29 5.90 -9.98
CA ILE A 182 -11.08 5.36 -11.09
C ILE A 182 -11.75 4.05 -10.69
N SER A 183 -12.75 3.62 -11.44
CA SER A 183 -13.45 2.35 -11.20
C SER A 183 -12.56 1.15 -11.57
N MET A 184 -12.83 -0.04 -11.01
CA MET A 184 -12.16 -1.27 -11.46
C MET A 184 -12.44 -1.63 -12.92
N LYS A 185 -13.57 -1.19 -13.49
CA LYS A 185 -13.85 -1.33 -14.92
C LYS A 185 -12.83 -0.54 -15.74
N GLU A 186 -12.61 0.71 -15.37
CA GLU A 186 -11.60 1.57 -16.03
C GLU A 186 -10.17 1.06 -15.84
N VAL A 187 -9.82 0.56 -14.64
CA VAL A 187 -8.50 -0.07 -14.39
C VAL A 187 -8.27 -1.20 -15.40
N ARG A 188 -9.25 -2.10 -15.55
CA ARG A 188 -9.13 -3.25 -16.49
C ARG A 188 -9.09 -2.83 -17.96
N MET A 189 -9.62 -1.67 -18.30
CA MET A 189 -9.58 -1.14 -19.67
C MET A 189 -8.25 -0.45 -19.98
N ARG A 190 -7.62 0.19 -18.99
CA ARG A 190 -6.44 1.04 -19.18
C ARG A 190 -5.12 0.32 -18.94
N TYR A 191 -5.11 -0.67 -18.05
CA TYR A 191 -3.90 -1.30 -17.55
C TYR A 191 -3.88 -2.80 -17.82
N ARG A 192 -2.67 -3.32 -18.02
CA ARG A 192 -2.45 -4.75 -18.21
C ARG A 192 -2.50 -5.47 -16.86
N LEU A 193 -3.18 -6.62 -16.83
CA LEU A 193 -3.13 -7.54 -15.70
C LEU A 193 -1.73 -8.16 -15.61
N LEU A 194 -1.15 -8.13 -14.42
CA LEU A 194 0.21 -8.57 -14.14
C LEU A 194 0.22 -9.97 -13.56
N ASP A 195 0.97 -10.87 -14.20
CA ASP A 195 1.32 -12.18 -13.66
C ASP A 195 2.76 -12.49 -14.11
N PHE A 196 3.69 -12.58 -13.19
CA PHE A 196 5.13 -12.68 -13.43
C PHE A 196 5.83 -13.48 -12.32
#